data_0bbdc82000b49c4f9634cbaab6b2fb7c
#
_entry.id   0bbdc82000b49c4f9634cbaab6b2fb7c
#
_cell.length_a   1.000
_cell.length_b   1.000
_cell.length_c   1.000
_cell.angle_alpha   90.00
_cell.angle_beta   90.00
_cell.angle_gamma   90.00
#
_symmetry.space_group_name_H-M   'P 1'
#
loop_
_entity.id
_entity.type
_entity.pdbx_description
1 polymer ?
#
loop_
_entity_poly.entity_id
_entity_poly.type
_entity_poly.pdbx_seq_one_letter_code
_entity_poly.pdbx_strand_id
1 'polypeptide(L)'
;MLRIAKNTKHLISSLFEQEAPQFDPSKAQVKGKIFILERDKSGDGRINIDDLEWKYMDGDGDFRSKEVTELRNEADFIITNPPFSLFREFLAWIVEAGKKFAVIGNMNAITYKEVFPLIKDNKVWLGATGNGNDMVFGVPDGAKVDEKDKAKAARLGYVGNYTRLGNSCWFTSIEHGRRHEPLPLMSMADNLRFSKHKELKGKAAYDRYDNYDAIEVPFTDAIPSDYDGVMGVPISFLIKYCPEQFEILGITDRGNQWGLKTKEYTISDTPNFADLNRRGAIGSNGSLVSTYARLLIRKL
;
A
#
# COMPACT_ATOMS: atom_id res chain seq x y z
N MET A 1 12.65 19.99 -9.35
CA MET A 1 11.57 19.27 -8.62
C MET A 1 10.37 20.17 -8.49
N LEU A 2 9.18 19.70 -8.84
CA LEU A 2 7.93 20.45 -8.71
C LEU A 2 7.08 19.84 -7.60
N ARG A 3 6.57 20.66 -6.70
CA ARG A 3 5.62 20.25 -5.66
C ARG A 3 4.34 21.06 -5.78
N ILE A 4 3.20 20.37 -5.83
CA ILE A 4 1.88 20.97 -5.81
C ILE A 4 1.30 20.78 -4.41
N ALA A 5 0.85 21.85 -3.80
CA ALA A 5 0.13 21.82 -2.54
C ALA A 5 -1.31 22.29 -2.80
N LYS A 6 -2.27 21.35 -2.66
CA LYS A 6 -3.69 21.70 -2.64
C LYS A 6 -3.98 22.54 -1.40
N ASN A 7 -4.74 23.61 -1.57
CA ASN A 7 -5.22 24.36 -0.42
C ASN A 7 -6.24 23.53 0.36
N THR A 8 -5.95 23.27 1.61
CA THR A 8 -6.90 22.75 2.58
C THR A 8 -7.22 23.86 3.57
N LYS A 9 -8.46 24.08 3.89
CA LYS A 9 -8.97 25.18 4.78
C LYS A 9 -8.26 25.29 6.15
N HIS A 10 -7.35 24.40 6.47
CA HIS A 10 -6.63 24.32 7.74
C HIS A 10 -5.09 24.41 7.58
N LEU A 11 -4.56 24.62 6.38
CA LEU A 11 -3.13 24.82 6.20
C LEU A 11 -2.77 26.27 6.54
N ILE A 12 -2.13 26.44 7.70
CA ILE A 12 -1.43 27.68 8.02
C ILE A 12 -0.22 27.77 7.08
N SER A 13 -0.13 28.84 6.31
CA SER A 13 1.06 29.12 5.49
C SER A 13 2.30 29.17 6.38
N SER A 14 3.38 28.53 5.94
CA SER A 14 4.66 28.56 6.65
C SER A 14 5.21 30.00 6.74
N LEU A 15 6.11 30.25 7.68
CA LEU A 15 6.80 31.56 7.77
C LEU A 15 7.48 31.90 6.44
N PHE A 16 8.15 30.96 5.82
CA PHE A 16 8.75 31.10 4.49
C PHE A 16 7.76 31.63 3.43
N GLU A 17 6.53 31.13 3.43
CA GLU A 17 5.51 31.61 2.49
C GLU A 17 5.01 33.00 2.85
N GLN A 18 4.83 33.29 4.15
CA GLN A 18 4.31 34.57 4.64
C GLN A 18 5.29 35.74 4.43
N GLU A 19 6.58 35.49 4.46
CA GLU A 19 7.65 36.45 4.24
C GLU A 19 7.92 36.74 2.75
N ALA A 20 7.37 35.89 1.85
CA ALA A 20 7.60 36.03 0.43
C ALA A 20 6.80 37.20 -0.16
N PRO A 21 7.39 38.01 -1.10
CA PRO A 21 6.75 39.19 -1.69
C PRO A 21 5.41 38.90 -2.37
N GLN A 22 5.22 37.68 -2.90
CA GLN A 22 4.00 37.25 -3.58
C GLN A 22 2.90 36.78 -2.62
N PHE A 23 3.14 36.76 -1.31
CA PHE A 23 2.15 36.27 -0.35
C PHE A 23 0.92 37.17 -0.28
N ASP A 24 -0.24 36.57 -0.46
CA ASP A 24 -1.54 37.21 -0.37
C ASP A 24 -2.46 36.36 0.51
N PRO A 25 -2.85 36.84 1.69
CA PRO A 25 -3.69 36.09 2.61
C PRO A 25 -5.02 35.65 2.04
N SER A 26 -5.60 36.43 1.11
CA SER A 26 -6.85 36.10 0.45
C SER A 26 -6.72 34.94 -0.53
N LYS A 27 -5.65 34.95 -1.31
CA LYS A 27 -5.30 33.86 -2.23
C LYS A 27 -4.88 32.60 -1.48
N ALA A 28 -4.16 32.75 -0.38
CA ALA A 28 -3.70 31.62 0.44
C ALA A 28 -4.85 30.76 0.99
N GLN A 29 -6.05 31.31 1.08
CA GLN A 29 -7.25 30.60 1.54
C GLN A 29 -7.97 29.79 0.44
N VAL A 30 -7.77 30.11 -0.82
CA VAL A 30 -8.58 29.55 -1.92
C VAL A 30 -7.75 28.95 -3.05
N LYS A 31 -6.50 29.37 -3.22
CA LYS A 31 -5.61 28.94 -4.29
C LYS A 31 -4.68 27.82 -3.86
N GLY A 32 -4.42 26.88 -4.75
CA GLY A 32 -3.30 25.94 -4.64
C GLY A 32 -1.97 26.67 -4.81
N LYS A 33 -0.88 25.99 -4.51
CA LYS A 33 0.48 26.53 -4.64
C LYS A 33 1.37 25.55 -5.39
N ILE A 34 2.23 26.08 -6.23
CA ILE A 34 3.30 25.33 -6.91
C ILE A 34 4.60 25.76 -6.31
N PHE A 35 5.40 24.80 -5.84
CA PHE A 35 6.76 24.98 -5.37
C PHE A 35 7.73 24.40 -6.40
N ILE A 36 8.74 25.20 -6.78
CA ILE A 36 9.70 24.87 -7.84
C ILE A 36 11.09 24.87 -7.23
N LEU A 37 11.84 23.80 -7.43
CA LEU A 37 13.23 23.66 -7.01
C LEU A 37 14.03 23.09 -8.18
N GLU A 38 14.77 23.93 -8.89
CA GLU A 38 15.45 23.56 -10.13
C GLU A 38 16.97 23.68 -10.05
N ARG A 39 17.47 24.75 -9.44
CA ARG A 39 18.89 25.09 -9.43
C ARG A 39 19.27 25.85 -8.17
N ASP A 40 20.57 25.88 -7.89
CA ASP A 40 21.14 26.76 -6.89
C ASP A 40 20.94 28.23 -7.33
N LYS A 41 20.16 28.97 -6.56
CA LYS A 41 19.87 30.41 -6.72
C LYS A 41 20.53 31.24 -5.62
N SER A 42 20.70 30.64 -4.46
CA SER A 42 21.39 31.23 -3.33
C SER A 42 22.89 31.42 -3.58
N GLY A 43 23.49 30.61 -4.48
CA GLY A 43 24.90 30.64 -4.83
C GLY A 43 25.80 29.95 -3.80
N ASP A 44 25.21 29.08 -2.95
CA ASP A 44 25.95 28.36 -1.90
C ASP A 44 26.59 27.05 -2.38
N GLY A 45 26.40 26.70 -3.65
CA GLY A 45 26.87 25.47 -4.28
C GLY A 45 26.02 24.23 -3.98
N ARG A 46 24.81 24.39 -3.42
CA ARG A 46 23.86 23.34 -3.08
C ARG A 46 22.48 23.70 -3.57
N ILE A 47 21.66 22.70 -3.83
CA ILE A 47 20.23 22.88 -4.09
C ILE A 47 19.47 22.50 -2.83
N ASN A 48 18.86 23.47 -2.17
CA ASN A 48 18.19 23.31 -0.89
C ASN A 48 16.95 24.20 -0.78
N ILE A 49 16.40 24.37 0.42
CA ILE A 49 15.18 25.13 0.65
C ILE A 49 15.33 26.63 0.34
N ASP A 50 16.53 27.18 0.40
CA ASP A 50 16.81 28.60 0.12
C ASP A 50 16.69 28.91 -1.38
N ASP A 51 16.72 27.88 -2.22
CA ASP A 51 16.53 27.97 -3.67
C ASP A 51 15.07 27.76 -4.11
N LEU A 52 14.17 27.52 -3.16
CA LEU A 52 12.79 27.17 -3.42
C LEU A 52 11.98 28.39 -3.87
N GLU A 53 11.41 28.33 -5.04
CA GLU A 53 10.42 29.31 -5.52
C GLU A 53 9.02 28.75 -5.37
N TRP A 54 8.03 29.63 -5.23
CA TRP A 54 6.64 29.25 -5.25
C TRP A 54 5.74 30.31 -5.85
N LYS A 55 4.60 29.88 -6.36
CA LYS A 55 3.55 30.75 -6.89
C LYS A 55 2.17 30.17 -6.62
N TYR A 56 1.14 31.01 -6.66
CA TYR A 56 -0.24 30.53 -6.64
C TYR A 56 -0.60 29.86 -7.96
N MET A 57 -1.43 28.84 -7.88
CA MET A 57 -2.12 28.23 -9.01
C MET A 57 -3.35 29.06 -9.39
N ASP A 58 -3.88 28.84 -10.58
CA ASP A 58 -5.15 29.43 -10.97
C ASP A 58 -6.33 28.79 -10.20
N GLY A 59 -6.26 27.47 -9.97
CA GLY A 59 -7.21 26.70 -9.18
C GLY A 59 -6.79 26.47 -7.73
N ASP A 60 -7.50 25.58 -7.06
CA ASP A 60 -7.26 25.18 -5.65
C ASP A 60 -6.20 24.08 -5.51
N GLY A 61 -5.61 23.60 -6.61
CA GLY A 61 -4.63 22.51 -6.63
C GLY A 61 -5.26 21.11 -6.58
N ASP A 62 -6.55 20.97 -6.86
CA ASP A 62 -7.18 19.66 -7.00
C ASP A 62 -6.56 18.89 -8.19
N PHE A 63 -6.18 17.62 -7.96
CA PHE A 63 -5.52 16.80 -8.98
C PHE A 63 -6.38 16.57 -10.23
N ARG A 64 -7.70 16.70 -10.12
CA ARG A 64 -8.66 16.55 -11.23
C ARG A 64 -8.75 17.80 -12.12
N SER A 65 -8.18 18.91 -11.66
CA SER A 65 -8.19 20.15 -12.46
C SER A 65 -7.35 20.00 -13.72
N LYS A 66 -7.68 20.79 -14.76
CA LYS A 66 -6.93 20.84 -16.01
C LYS A 66 -5.46 21.21 -15.76
N GLU A 67 -5.24 22.24 -14.93
CA GLU A 67 -3.90 22.75 -14.59
C GLU A 67 -3.01 21.66 -13.96
N VAL A 68 -3.52 20.91 -12.95
CA VAL A 68 -2.77 19.81 -12.32
C VAL A 68 -2.61 18.62 -13.26
N THR A 69 -3.58 18.36 -14.12
CA THR A 69 -3.48 17.30 -15.14
C THR A 69 -2.40 17.62 -16.18
N GLU A 70 -2.25 18.87 -16.60
CA GLU A 70 -1.17 19.29 -17.48
C GLU A 70 0.19 19.08 -16.81
N LEU A 71 0.37 19.50 -15.55
CA LEU A 71 1.60 19.24 -14.77
C LEU A 71 1.88 17.74 -14.58
N ARG A 72 0.84 16.92 -14.37
CA ARG A 72 0.99 15.45 -14.35
C ARG A 72 1.57 14.95 -15.68
N ASN A 73 1.06 15.45 -16.81
CA ASN A 73 1.47 15.00 -18.13
C ASN A 73 2.92 15.39 -18.47
N GLU A 74 3.41 16.48 -17.92
CA GLU A 74 4.81 16.93 -18.03
C GLU A 74 5.77 16.15 -17.13
N ALA A 75 5.28 15.62 -15.99
CA ALA A 75 6.12 14.95 -15.01
C ALA A 75 6.65 13.60 -15.52
N ASP A 76 7.88 13.25 -15.18
CA ASP A 76 8.46 11.90 -15.33
C ASP A 76 8.09 11.01 -14.16
N PHE A 77 8.14 11.59 -12.94
CA PHE A 77 7.85 10.90 -11.68
C PHE A 77 6.86 11.69 -10.84
N ILE A 78 5.94 10.97 -10.20
CA ILE A 78 4.96 11.54 -9.26
C ILE A 78 5.12 10.87 -7.91
N ILE A 79 5.57 11.62 -6.92
CA ILE A 79 5.78 11.13 -5.54
C ILE A 79 4.91 11.95 -4.61
N THR A 80 3.97 11.31 -3.89
CA THR A 80 3.01 12.05 -3.06
C THR A 80 2.33 11.19 -2.01
N ASN A 81 1.68 11.88 -1.07
CA ASN A 81 0.76 11.32 -0.09
C ASN A 81 -0.64 11.89 -0.35
N PRO A 82 -1.46 11.28 -1.21
CA PRO A 82 -2.80 11.76 -1.50
C PRO A 82 -3.74 11.54 -0.31
N PRO A 83 -4.85 12.30 -0.20
CA PRO A 83 -5.89 11.99 0.78
C PRO A 83 -6.41 10.56 0.60
N PHE A 84 -6.42 9.76 1.67
CA PHE A 84 -6.82 8.34 1.59
C PHE A 84 -8.26 8.14 1.09
N SER A 85 -9.14 9.11 1.34
CA SER A 85 -10.51 9.11 0.81
C SER A 85 -10.58 9.19 -0.71
N LEU A 86 -9.58 9.79 -1.36
CA LEU A 86 -9.49 9.96 -2.81
C LEU A 86 -8.47 8.99 -3.45
N PHE A 87 -7.90 8.07 -2.68
CA PHE A 87 -6.80 7.21 -3.13
C PHE A 87 -7.12 6.43 -4.40
N ARG A 88 -8.34 5.89 -4.54
CA ARG A 88 -8.75 5.11 -5.72
C ARG A 88 -8.78 5.95 -6.99
N GLU A 89 -9.41 7.13 -6.92
CA GLU A 89 -9.47 8.07 -8.04
C GLU A 89 -8.08 8.57 -8.43
N PHE A 90 -7.27 8.90 -7.41
CA PHE A 90 -5.92 9.40 -7.60
C PHE A 90 -5.01 8.35 -8.26
N LEU A 91 -5.07 7.09 -7.81
CA LEU A 91 -4.30 6.01 -8.40
C LEU A 91 -4.70 5.74 -9.85
N ALA A 92 -6.01 5.71 -10.14
CA ALA A 92 -6.50 5.56 -11.50
C ALA A 92 -6.01 6.70 -12.41
N TRP A 93 -6.10 7.93 -11.92
CA TRP A 93 -5.65 9.12 -12.64
C TRP A 93 -4.16 9.11 -12.98
N ILE A 94 -3.28 8.60 -12.09
CA ILE A 94 -1.84 8.45 -12.38
C ILE A 94 -1.57 7.31 -13.36
N VAL A 95 -2.20 6.15 -13.14
CA VAL A 95 -1.97 4.95 -13.96
C VAL A 95 -2.42 5.19 -15.40
N GLU A 96 -3.55 5.88 -15.60
CA GLU A 96 -4.06 6.28 -16.92
C GLU A 96 -3.02 7.09 -17.71
N ALA A 97 -2.29 7.97 -17.04
CA ALA A 97 -1.25 8.79 -17.65
C ALA A 97 0.05 8.03 -17.98
N GLY A 98 0.19 6.77 -17.56
CA GLY A 98 1.40 5.95 -17.77
C GLY A 98 2.65 6.49 -17.07
N LYS A 99 2.47 7.30 -16.03
CA LYS A 99 3.59 7.94 -15.32
C LYS A 99 4.20 7.01 -14.29
N LYS A 100 5.51 7.18 -14.05
CA LYS A 100 6.19 6.55 -12.91
C LYS A 100 5.75 7.22 -11.62
N PHE A 101 5.42 6.44 -10.61
CA PHE A 101 4.93 7.02 -9.36
C PHE A 101 5.32 6.22 -8.11
N ALA A 102 5.33 6.93 -6.98
CA ALA A 102 5.32 6.35 -5.65
C ALA A 102 4.33 7.13 -4.78
N VAL A 103 3.26 6.46 -4.32
CA VAL A 103 2.18 7.09 -3.55
C VAL A 103 1.93 6.31 -2.26
N ILE A 104 1.70 7.06 -1.17
CA ILE A 104 1.35 6.46 0.12
C ILE A 104 -0.14 6.13 0.10
N GLY A 105 -0.47 4.91 0.51
CA GLY A 105 -1.84 4.45 0.65
C GLY A 105 -2.02 3.50 1.82
N ASN A 106 -3.26 3.24 2.20
CA ASN A 106 -3.57 2.24 3.20
C ASN A 106 -3.37 0.83 2.61
N MET A 107 -2.73 -0.08 3.34
CA MET A 107 -2.46 -1.45 2.88
C MET A 107 -3.75 -2.21 2.52
N ASN A 108 -4.88 -1.91 3.16
CA ASN A 108 -6.17 -2.51 2.80
C ASN A 108 -6.63 -2.14 1.38
N ALA A 109 -6.06 -1.10 0.76
CA ALA A 109 -6.37 -0.74 -0.63
C ALA A 109 -5.99 -1.85 -1.61
N ILE A 110 -5.08 -2.76 -1.25
CA ILE A 110 -4.77 -3.97 -2.02
C ILE A 110 -6.04 -4.74 -2.41
N THR A 111 -7.04 -4.78 -1.52
CA THR A 111 -8.30 -5.51 -1.75
C THR A 111 -9.34 -4.72 -2.55
N TYR A 112 -9.08 -3.47 -2.92
CA TYR A 112 -10.04 -2.67 -3.68
C TYR A 112 -10.15 -3.17 -5.12
N LYS A 113 -11.38 -3.18 -5.64
CA LYS A 113 -11.67 -3.67 -7.00
C LYS A 113 -10.95 -2.87 -8.10
N GLU A 114 -10.60 -1.62 -7.82
CA GLU A 114 -9.88 -0.74 -8.72
C GLU A 114 -8.34 -0.92 -8.62
N VAL A 115 -7.85 -1.43 -7.49
CA VAL A 115 -6.42 -1.54 -7.18
C VAL A 115 -5.87 -2.93 -7.44
N PHE A 116 -6.58 -3.96 -6.99
CA PHE A 116 -6.09 -5.34 -7.10
C PHE A 116 -5.80 -5.78 -8.54
N PRO A 117 -6.61 -5.46 -9.57
CA PRO A 117 -6.28 -5.79 -10.96
C PRO A 117 -4.93 -5.21 -11.41
N LEU A 118 -4.59 -4.00 -10.97
CA LEU A 118 -3.31 -3.36 -11.29
C LEU A 118 -2.13 -4.10 -10.68
N ILE A 119 -2.31 -4.61 -9.45
CA ILE A 119 -1.30 -5.43 -8.76
C ILE A 119 -1.14 -6.78 -9.46
N LYS A 120 -2.24 -7.46 -9.74
CA LYS A 120 -2.24 -8.75 -10.45
C LYS A 120 -1.56 -8.67 -11.81
N ASP A 121 -1.81 -7.59 -12.54
CA ASP A 121 -1.25 -7.36 -13.89
C ASP A 121 0.16 -6.75 -13.86
N ASN A 122 0.81 -6.71 -12.70
CA ASN A 122 2.14 -6.12 -12.52
C ASN A 122 2.27 -4.67 -13.04
N LYS A 123 1.20 -3.87 -12.90
CA LYS A 123 1.21 -2.43 -13.21
C LYS A 123 1.52 -1.57 -11.99
N VAL A 124 1.21 -2.10 -10.81
CA VAL A 124 1.43 -1.48 -9.50
C VAL A 124 1.93 -2.53 -8.53
N TRP A 125 2.87 -2.19 -7.71
CA TRP A 125 3.38 -3.04 -6.63
C TRP A 125 3.68 -2.24 -5.37
N LEU A 126 4.07 -2.91 -4.28
CA LEU A 126 4.42 -2.25 -3.04
C LEU A 126 5.90 -1.83 -3.07
N GLY A 127 6.19 -0.66 -2.48
CA GLY A 127 7.56 -0.13 -2.41
C GLY A 127 8.47 -0.93 -1.48
N ALA A 128 9.76 -0.67 -1.57
CA ALA A 128 10.82 -1.39 -0.84
C ALA A 128 10.74 -1.22 0.69
N THR A 129 10.14 -0.12 1.18
CA THR A 129 9.90 0.14 2.60
C THR A 129 8.46 -0.20 2.94
N GLY A 130 8.23 -1.19 3.72
CA GLY A 130 6.87 -1.61 4.03
C GLY A 130 6.82 -3.05 4.53
N ASN A 131 7.92 -3.56 5.03
CA ASN A 131 8.12 -4.95 5.47
C ASN A 131 7.24 -5.39 6.65
N GLY A 132 5.94 -4.98 6.65
CA GLY A 132 5.06 -5.17 7.79
C GLY A 132 5.41 -4.26 8.97
N ASN A 133 6.45 -3.44 8.84
CA ASN A 133 6.80 -2.40 9.79
C ASN A 133 6.08 -1.12 9.41
N ASP A 134 5.54 -0.46 10.39
CA ASP A 134 4.92 0.84 10.23
C ASP A 134 5.92 1.84 9.63
N MET A 135 5.44 2.70 8.73
CA MET A 135 6.26 3.81 8.23
C MET A 135 6.48 4.81 9.36
N VAL A 136 7.73 5.07 9.69
CA VAL A 136 8.13 5.99 10.75
C VAL A 136 8.69 7.28 10.15
N PHE A 137 8.26 8.42 10.66
CA PHE A 137 8.66 9.75 10.20
C PHE A 137 9.15 10.59 11.35
N GLY A 138 10.25 11.31 11.16
CA GLY A 138 10.63 12.43 12.02
C GLY A 138 9.63 13.56 11.85
N VAL A 139 9.26 14.20 12.97
CA VAL A 139 8.36 15.36 12.97
C VAL A 139 9.07 16.55 13.59
N PRO A 140 8.72 17.79 13.18
CA PRO A 140 9.32 19.00 13.76
C PRO A 140 9.14 19.08 15.27
N ASP A 141 10.04 19.78 15.95
CA ASP A 141 9.92 20.06 17.37
C ASP A 141 8.62 20.81 17.68
N GLY A 142 7.96 20.40 18.76
CA GLY A 142 6.65 20.93 19.14
C GLY A 142 5.45 20.36 18.41
N ALA A 143 5.64 19.49 17.40
CA ALA A 143 4.53 18.80 16.78
C ALA A 143 3.87 17.83 17.77
N LYS A 144 2.53 17.82 17.78
CA LYS A 144 1.76 16.86 18.59
C LYS A 144 1.83 15.48 17.96
N VAL A 145 2.37 14.52 18.67
CA VAL A 145 2.45 13.11 18.28
C VAL A 145 1.73 12.27 19.33
N ASP A 146 0.94 11.29 18.89
CA ASP A 146 0.28 10.35 19.81
C ASP A 146 1.35 9.51 20.55
N GLU A 147 1.20 9.39 21.85
CA GLU A 147 2.17 8.68 22.72
C GLU A 147 2.28 7.18 22.35
N LYS A 148 1.19 6.57 21.84
CA LYS A 148 1.24 5.18 21.34
C LYS A 148 2.11 5.06 20.09
N ASP A 149 2.09 6.07 19.23
CA ASP A 149 2.90 6.08 18.02
C ASP A 149 4.36 6.37 18.34
N LYS A 150 4.67 7.27 19.29
CA LYS A 150 6.02 7.44 19.83
C LYS A 150 6.57 6.16 20.44
N ALA A 151 5.79 5.50 21.30
CA ALA A 151 6.20 4.25 21.93
C ALA A 151 6.49 3.12 20.92
N LYS A 152 5.71 3.05 19.84
CA LYS A 152 5.94 2.07 18.78
C LYS A 152 7.15 2.43 17.91
N ALA A 153 7.34 3.70 17.58
CA ALA A 153 8.52 4.18 16.87
C ALA A 153 9.80 3.87 17.69
N ALA A 154 9.78 4.10 19.01
CA ALA A 154 10.89 3.78 19.89
C ALA A 154 11.23 2.27 19.91
N ARG A 155 10.23 1.38 19.88
CA ARG A 155 10.45 -0.09 19.76
C ARG A 155 11.13 -0.49 18.44
N LEU A 156 10.99 0.32 17.40
CA LEU A 156 11.65 0.15 16.11
C LEU A 156 13.02 0.83 16.04
N GLY A 157 13.51 1.40 17.14
CA GLY A 157 14.81 2.07 17.26
C GLY A 157 14.79 3.58 16.98
N TYR A 158 13.62 4.19 16.78
CA TYR A 158 13.47 5.62 16.53
C TYR A 158 13.12 6.35 17.83
N VAL A 159 14.12 6.97 18.45
CA VAL A 159 13.96 7.72 19.72
C VAL A 159 13.91 9.21 19.46
N GLY A 160 12.91 9.92 20.03
CA GLY A 160 12.72 11.37 19.87
C GLY A 160 11.40 11.72 19.21
N ASN A 161 11.40 12.78 18.40
CA ASN A 161 10.21 13.29 17.73
C ASN A 161 9.87 12.48 16.47
N TYR A 162 9.35 11.29 16.65
CA TYR A 162 8.92 10.40 15.58
C TYR A 162 7.46 10.04 15.73
N THR A 163 6.77 9.98 14.61
CA THR A 163 5.43 9.39 14.48
C THR A 163 5.48 8.18 13.54
N ARG A 164 4.43 7.39 13.56
CA ARG A 164 4.27 6.30 12.60
C ARG A 164 2.95 6.42 11.85
N LEU A 165 2.96 5.97 10.62
CA LEU A 165 1.77 5.82 9.80
C LEU A 165 1.41 4.33 9.73
N GLY A 166 0.62 3.86 10.71
CA GLY A 166 0.23 2.45 10.81
C GLY A 166 -0.62 2.01 9.63
N ASN A 167 -0.46 0.76 9.20
CA ASN A 167 -1.19 0.14 8.10
C ASN A 167 -1.07 0.90 6.76
N SER A 168 0.01 1.65 6.56
CA SER A 168 0.30 2.36 5.33
C SER A 168 1.51 1.77 4.61
N CYS A 169 1.51 1.86 3.30
CA CYS A 169 2.61 1.42 2.46
C CYS A 169 2.72 2.31 1.21
N TRP A 170 3.84 2.20 0.51
CA TRP A 170 4.00 2.78 -0.80
C TRP A 170 3.37 1.87 -1.86
N PHE A 171 2.55 2.44 -2.73
CA PHE A 171 2.15 1.86 -4.00
C PHE A 171 2.96 2.53 -5.09
N THR A 172 3.56 1.75 -5.98
CA THR A 172 4.51 2.29 -6.95
C THR A 172 4.50 1.54 -8.28
N SER A 173 4.94 2.21 -9.33
CA SER A 173 5.31 1.64 -10.62
C SER A 173 6.82 1.77 -10.90
N ILE A 174 7.61 2.17 -9.88
CA ILE A 174 9.06 2.30 -9.97
C ILE A 174 9.69 0.99 -9.50
N GLU A 175 10.48 0.36 -10.37
CA GLU A 175 11.19 -0.89 -10.03
C GLU A 175 12.17 -0.69 -8.87
N HIS A 176 12.31 -1.73 -8.06
CA HIS A 176 13.27 -1.78 -6.96
C HIS A 176 13.76 -3.22 -6.72
N GLY A 177 15.01 -3.38 -6.30
CA GLY A 177 15.68 -4.67 -6.18
C GLY A 177 14.96 -5.69 -5.28
N ARG A 178 14.32 -5.26 -4.20
CA ARG A 178 13.59 -6.18 -3.30
C ARG A 178 12.45 -6.94 -3.96
N ARG A 179 11.89 -6.44 -5.03
CA ARG A 179 10.86 -7.13 -5.81
C ARG A 179 11.38 -8.38 -6.51
N HIS A 180 12.69 -8.44 -6.73
CA HIS A 180 13.39 -9.53 -7.42
C HIS A 180 14.20 -10.42 -6.47
N GLU A 181 14.00 -10.27 -5.15
CA GLU A 181 14.60 -11.14 -4.14
C GLU A 181 13.71 -12.37 -3.90
N PRO A 182 14.13 -13.58 -4.29
CA PRO A 182 13.34 -14.77 -4.03
C PRO A 182 13.14 -15.02 -2.54
N LEU A 183 11.95 -15.44 -2.15
CA LEU A 183 11.69 -15.87 -0.77
C LEU A 183 12.41 -17.19 -0.51
N PRO A 184 13.14 -17.30 0.62
CA PRO A 184 13.60 -18.59 1.11
C PRO A 184 12.39 -19.41 1.58
N LEU A 185 12.22 -20.61 1.04
CA LEU A 185 11.09 -21.48 1.32
C LEU A 185 11.58 -22.79 1.94
N MET A 186 10.81 -23.32 2.89
CA MET A 186 10.96 -24.67 3.41
C MET A 186 9.97 -25.63 2.73
N SER A 187 10.22 -26.94 2.81
CA SER A 187 9.24 -27.93 2.38
C SER A 187 7.96 -27.87 3.21
N MET A 188 6.87 -28.43 2.71
CA MET A 188 5.62 -28.53 3.48
C MET A 188 5.85 -29.29 4.80
N ALA A 189 6.58 -30.40 4.74
CA ALA A 189 6.89 -31.20 5.92
C ALA A 189 7.72 -30.41 6.96
N ASP A 190 8.71 -29.65 6.52
CA ASP A 190 9.54 -28.84 7.42
C ASP A 190 8.74 -27.68 8.04
N ASN A 191 7.88 -27.04 7.27
CA ASN A 191 6.97 -26.02 7.79
C ASN A 191 6.07 -26.57 8.91
N LEU A 192 5.47 -27.75 8.71
CA LEU A 192 4.60 -28.38 9.71
C LEU A 192 5.40 -28.81 10.96
N ARG A 193 6.67 -29.19 10.81
CA ARG A 193 7.52 -29.65 11.90
C ARG A 193 8.19 -28.49 12.66
N PHE A 194 8.72 -27.51 11.96
CA PHE A 194 9.65 -26.52 12.53
C PHE A 194 9.12 -25.08 12.55
N SER A 195 7.89 -24.84 12.04
CA SER A 195 7.33 -23.49 12.06
C SER A 195 7.37 -22.89 13.46
N LYS A 196 7.67 -21.60 13.54
CA LYS A 196 7.51 -20.80 14.77
C LYS A 196 6.05 -20.47 15.10
N HIS A 197 5.15 -20.69 14.15
CA HIS A 197 3.72 -20.38 14.27
C HIS A 197 2.97 -21.58 14.84
N LYS A 198 2.33 -21.37 15.98
CA LYS A 198 1.60 -22.43 16.71
C LYS A 198 0.40 -22.96 15.91
N GLU A 199 -0.18 -22.12 15.08
CA GLU A 199 -1.33 -22.44 14.23
C GLU A 199 -0.99 -23.43 13.11
N LEU A 200 0.28 -23.61 12.81
CA LEU A 200 0.76 -24.51 11.76
C LEU A 200 1.57 -25.69 12.35
N LYS A 201 2.40 -25.41 13.35
CA LYS A 201 3.32 -26.39 13.93
C LYS A 201 2.57 -27.58 14.54
N GLY A 202 2.92 -28.78 14.09
CA GLY A 202 2.35 -30.04 14.59
C GLY A 202 1.02 -30.44 13.95
N LYS A 203 0.50 -29.67 12.97
CA LYS A 203 -0.62 -30.13 12.13
C LYS A 203 -0.18 -31.28 11.22
N ALA A 204 -1.13 -32.14 10.86
CA ALA A 204 -0.89 -33.23 9.90
C ALA A 204 -0.75 -32.72 8.46
N ALA A 205 -1.44 -31.62 8.12
CA ALA A 205 -1.42 -30.99 6.80
C ALA A 205 -1.85 -29.53 6.90
N TYR A 206 -1.62 -28.78 5.81
CA TYR A 206 -2.24 -27.47 5.62
C TYR A 206 -3.74 -27.60 5.46
N ASP A 207 -4.51 -26.64 5.99
CA ASP A 207 -5.95 -26.59 5.78
C ASP A 207 -6.25 -26.37 4.29
N ARG A 208 -7.32 -26.99 3.78
CA ARG A 208 -7.81 -26.73 2.43
C ARG A 208 -9.09 -25.89 2.52
N TYR A 209 -9.26 -25.02 1.53
CA TYR A 209 -10.51 -24.31 1.41
C TYR A 209 -11.63 -25.25 0.93
N ASP A 210 -12.82 -25.06 1.47
CA ASP A 210 -14.03 -25.74 1.00
C ASP A 210 -14.60 -25.10 -0.26
N ASN A 211 -14.31 -23.81 -0.49
CA ASN A 211 -14.85 -23.02 -1.58
C ASN A 211 -13.80 -22.52 -2.60
N TYR A 212 -12.56 -22.99 -2.51
CA TYR A 212 -11.50 -22.80 -3.49
C TYR A 212 -10.65 -24.06 -3.60
N ASP A 213 -10.20 -24.41 -4.80
CA ASP A 213 -9.20 -25.48 -4.94
C ASP A 213 -7.80 -24.97 -4.59
N ALA A 214 -7.58 -24.72 -3.30
CA ALA A 214 -6.36 -24.16 -2.77
C ALA A 214 -6.13 -24.58 -1.31
N ILE A 215 -4.88 -24.49 -0.84
CA ILE A 215 -4.52 -24.61 0.58
C ILE A 215 -4.46 -23.25 1.25
N GLU A 216 -4.80 -23.18 2.54
CA GLU A 216 -4.61 -22.00 3.37
C GLU A 216 -3.14 -21.97 3.88
N VAL A 217 -2.41 -20.93 3.53
CA VAL A 217 -1.07 -20.66 4.04
C VAL A 217 -1.14 -19.44 4.93
N PRO A 218 -1.26 -19.59 6.25
CA PRO A 218 -1.60 -18.50 7.16
C PRO A 218 -0.50 -17.43 7.31
N PHE A 219 0.75 -17.76 6.93
CA PHE A 219 1.91 -16.90 7.07
C PHE A 219 2.80 -16.94 5.83
N THR A 220 3.32 -15.78 5.42
CA THR A 220 4.20 -15.66 4.23
C THR A 220 5.48 -16.53 4.34
N ASP A 221 6.03 -16.68 5.53
CA ASP A 221 7.22 -17.49 5.78
C ASP A 221 6.92 -19.00 5.93
N ALA A 222 5.68 -19.39 5.72
CA ALA A 222 5.23 -20.78 5.69
C ALA A 222 4.76 -21.24 4.30
N ILE A 223 5.07 -20.50 3.25
CA ILE A 223 4.80 -20.92 1.87
C ILE A 223 5.69 -22.14 1.57
N PRO A 224 5.11 -23.32 1.18
CA PRO A 224 5.90 -24.51 0.92
C PRO A 224 6.62 -24.43 -0.43
N SER A 225 7.87 -24.96 -0.45
CA SER A 225 8.71 -25.04 -1.65
C SER A 225 8.29 -26.15 -2.61
N ASP A 226 7.62 -27.16 -2.10
CA ASP A 226 7.28 -28.44 -2.74
C ASP A 226 5.78 -28.59 -3.03
N TYR A 227 5.04 -27.51 -3.15
CA TYR A 227 3.62 -27.52 -3.51
C TYR A 227 3.37 -26.70 -4.77
N ASP A 228 2.84 -27.36 -5.80
CA ASP A 228 2.62 -26.78 -7.14
C ASP A 228 1.17 -26.29 -7.35
N GLY A 229 0.29 -26.52 -6.37
CA GLY A 229 -1.10 -26.07 -6.42
C GLY A 229 -1.29 -24.62 -6.01
N VAL A 230 -2.54 -24.19 -6.00
CA VAL A 230 -2.92 -22.82 -5.59
C VAL A 230 -2.86 -22.69 -4.07
N MET A 231 -2.31 -21.58 -3.60
CA MET A 231 -2.12 -21.25 -2.20
C MET A 231 -2.79 -19.91 -1.87
N GLY A 232 -3.57 -19.88 -0.79
CA GLY A 232 -4.11 -18.64 -0.24
C GLY A 232 -3.16 -18.07 0.80
N VAL A 233 -2.53 -16.93 0.53
CA VAL A 233 -1.55 -16.28 1.40
C VAL A 233 -2.05 -14.93 1.92
N PRO A 234 -1.55 -14.42 3.06
CA PRO A 234 -1.89 -13.10 3.57
C PRO A 234 -1.59 -11.99 2.55
N ILE A 235 -2.38 -10.91 2.53
CA ILE A 235 -2.12 -9.75 1.65
C ILE A 235 -0.74 -9.12 1.90
N SER A 236 -0.19 -9.26 3.10
CA SER A 236 1.17 -8.82 3.43
C SER A 236 2.27 -9.57 2.66
N PHE A 237 1.95 -10.69 2.00
CA PHE A 237 2.86 -11.38 1.07
C PHE A 237 3.38 -10.43 -0.02
N LEU A 238 2.57 -9.47 -0.47
CA LEU A 238 2.98 -8.50 -1.52
C LEU A 238 4.23 -7.69 -1.16
N ILE A 239 4.55 -7.54 0.12
CA ILE A 239 5.77 -6.87 0.57
C ILE A 239 7.04 -7.65 0.17
N LYS A 240 6.88 -8.96 -0.01
CA LYS A 240 7.94 -9.90 -0.38
C LYS A 240 7.68 -10.61 -1.71
N TYR A 241 6.72 -10.12 -2.46
CA TYR A 241 6.35 -10.72 -3.74
C TYR A 241 7.51 -10.61 -4.74
N CYS A 242 7.91 -11.77 -5.27
CA CYS A 242 8.87 -11.89 -6.35
C CYS A 242 8.15 -12.44 -7.59
N PRO A 243 8.00 -11.67 -8.67
CA PRO A 243 7.24 -12.08 -9.86
C PRO A 243 7.92 -13.22 -10.64
N GLU A 244 9.23 -13.45 -10.44
CA GLU A 244 9.95 -14.57 -11.01
C GLU A 244 9.73 -15.88 -10.26
N GLN A 245 9.21 -15.79 -9.03
CA GLN A 245 8.99 -16.97 -8.17
C GLN A 245 7.51 -17.35 -8.06
N PHE A 246 6.61 -16.37 -8.19
CA PHE A 246 5.17 -16.58 -8.02
C PHE A 246 4.35 -15.82 -9.04
N GLU A 247 3.20 -16.38 -9.40
CA GLU A 247 2.13 -15.65 -10.07
C GLU A 247 0.97 -15.38 -9.12
N ILE A 248 0.30 -14.24 -9.29
CA ILE A 248 -0.92 -13.87 -8.56
C ILE A 248 -2.11 -14.22 -9.44
N LEU A 249 -2.92 -15.19 -9.01
CA LEU A 249 -4.10 -15.67 -9.73
C LEU A 249 -5.36 -14.84 -9.40
N GLY A 250 -5.50 -14.44 -8.13
CA GLY A 250 -6.68 -13.75 -7.67
C GLY A 250 -6.62 -13.40 -6.18
N ILE A 251 -7.78 -13.06 -5.64
CA ILE A 251 -7.96 -12.73 -4.22
C ILE A 251 -9.29 -13.32 -3.73
N THR A 252 -9.33 -13.82 -2.50
CA THR A 252 -10.54 -14.40 -1.91
C THR A 252 -11.54 -13.36 -1.39
N ASP A 253 -11.36 -12.09 -1.68
CA ASP A 253 -12.30 -11.04 -1.30
C ASP A 253 -13.33 -10.78 -2.42
N ARG A 254 -14.60 -10.56 -2.05
CA ARG A 254 -15.70 -10.14 -2.95
C ARG A 254 -16.12 -11.14 -4.02
N GLY A 255 -16.29 -12.41 -3.64
CA GLY A 255 -16.95 -13.40 -4.49
C GLY A 255 -16.03 -13.96 -5.59
N ASN A 256 -16.67 -14.39 -6.68
CA ASN A 256 -16.00 -15.15 -7.75
C ASN A 256 -15.44 -14.27 -8.88
N GLN A 257 -14.96 -13.07 -8.57
CA GLN A 257 -14.49 -12.11 -9.58
C GLN A 257 -13.39 -12.68 -10.51
N TRP A 258 -12.61 -13.65 -10.02
CA TRP A 258 -11.47 -14.24 -10.72
C TRP A 258 -11.73 -15.65 -11.24
N GLY A 259 -12.96 -16.15 -11.10
CA GLY A 259 -13.35 -17.49 -11.57
C GLY A 259 -12.70 -18.65 -10.81
N LEU A 260 -12.10 -18.40 -9.64
CA LEU A 260 -11.37 -19.40 -8.86
C LEU A 260 -12.20 -20.04 -7.75
N LYS A 261 -13.37 -19.49 -7.45
CA LYS A 261 -14.27 -20.01 -6.43
C LYS A 261 -15.00 -21.22 -6.96
N THR A 262 -15.02 -22.30 -6.19
CA THR A 262 -15.60 -23.59 -6.60
C THR A 262 -16.98 -23.86 -6.00
N LYS A 263 -17.37 -23.11 -4.96
CA LYS A 263 -18.61 -23.33 -4.23
C LYS A 263 -19.19 -22.01 -3.70
N GLU A 264 -20.50 -21.89 -3.76
CA GLU A 264 -21.31 -20.86 -3.11
C GLU A 264 -22.15 -21.47 -2.01
N TYR A 265 -22.33 -20.75 -0.91
CA TYR A 265 -23.16 -21.15 0.23
C TYR A 265 -24.48 -20.41 0.21
N THR A 266 -25.51 -21.05 0.75
CA THR A 266 -26.84 -20.49 0.95
C THR A 266 -27.17 -20.44 2.43
N ILE A 267 -28.29 -19.79 2.78
CA ILE A 267 -28.83 -19.80 4.15
C ILE A 267 -29.13 -21.24 4.64
N SER A 268 -29.41 -22.17 3.72
CA SER A 268 -29.65 -23.57 4.04
C SER A 268 -28.37 -24.31 4.46
N ASP A 269 -27.21 -23.88 3.98
CA ASP A 269 -25.93 -24.49 4.31
C ASP A 269 -25.39 -23.97 5.66
N THR A 270 -25.57 -22.68 5.91
CA THR A 270 -25.11 -22.04 7.15
C THR A 270 -25.69 -20.64 7.30
N PRO A 271 -26.01 -20.20 8.53
CA PRO A 271 -26.40 -18.80 8.79
C PRO A 271 -25.36 -17.76 8.38
N ASN A 272 -24.08 -18.15 8.38
CA ASN A 272 -22.96 -17.25 8.04
C ASN A 272 -22.56 -17.30 6.55
N PHE A 273 -23.48 -17.73 5.67
CA PHE A 273 -23.21 -17.91 4.25
C PHE A 273 -22.65 -16.66 3.56
N ALA A 274 -23.11 -15.48 3.95
CA ALA A 274 -22.69 -14.22 3.32
C ALA A 274 -21.19 -13.93 3.54
N ASP A 275 -20.67 -14.23 4.73
CA ASP A 275 -19.25 -14.04 5.03
C ASP A 275 -18.38 -15.13 4.39
N LEU A 276 -18.84 -16.40 4.42
CA LEU A 276 -18.17 -17.49 3.72
C LEU A 276 -18.11 -17.28 2.20
N ASN A 277 -19.15 -16.68 1.62
CA ASN A 277 -19.18 -16.36 0.20
C ASN A 277 -18.23 -15.23 -0.17
N ARG A 278 -17.93 -14.38 0.77
CA ARG A 278 -17.03 -13.24 0.58
C ARG A 278 -15.55 -13.62 0.73
N ARG A 279 -15.23 -14.73 1.41
CA ARG A 279 -13.88 -15.12 1.81
C ARG A 279 -13.58 -16.57 1.45
N GLY A 280 -12.35 -16.99 1.71
CA GLY A 280 -12.00 -18.40 1.77
C GLY A 280 -12.59 -19.04 3.03
N ALA A 281 -13.22 -20.21 2.88
CA ALA A 281 -13.81 -20.98 3.97
C ALA A 281 -12.96 -22.20 4.30
N ILE A 282 -12.61 -22.40 5.57
CA ILE A 282 -11.87 -23.57 6.06
C ILE A 282 -12.67 -24.28 7.15
N GLY A 283 -12.45 -25.59 7.28
CA GLY A 283 -13.03 -26.39 8.36
C GLY A 283 -12.36 -26.09 9.70
N SER A 284 -13.13 -25.83 10.74
CA SER A 284 -12.66 -25.63 12.10
C SER A 284 -13.65 -26.19 13.09
N ASN A 285 -13.23 -27.16 13.92
CA ASN A 285 -14.05 -27.79 14.97
C ASN A 285 -15.46 -28.23 14.50
N GLY A 286 -15.55 -28.84 13.31
CA GLY A 286 -16.80 -29.34 12.75
C GLY A 286 -17.70 -28.30 12.12
N SER A 287 -17.25 -27.04 12.01
CA SER A 287 -17.95 -25.97 11.32
C SER A 287 -17.05 -25.29 10.30
N LEU A 288 -17.64 -24.51 9.37
CA LEU A 288 -16.89 -23.68 8.45
C LEU A 288 -16.68 -22.29 9.05
N VAL A 289 -15.46 -21.79 8.93
CA VAL A 289 -15.09 -20.43 9.31
C VAL A 289 -14.47 -19.68 8.13
N SER A 290 -14.76 -18.39 8.02
CA SER A 290 -14.14 -17.55 6.98
C SER A 290 -12.73 -17.13 7.40
N THR A 291 -11.81 -17.11 6.44
CA THR A 291 -10.47 -16.53 6.62
C THR A 291 -10.48 -15.02 6.40
N TYR A 292 -9.38 -14.34 6.71
CA TYR A 292 -9.15 -13.00 6.18
C TYR A 292 -8.99 -13.04 4.66
N ALA A 293 -9.02 -11.87 3.99
CA ALA A 293 -8.69 -11.79 2.57
C ALA A 293 -7.32 -12.40 2.30
N ARG A 294 -7.26 -13.29 1.31
CA ARG A 294 -6.04 -13.98 0.87
C ARG A 294 -5.78 -13.72 -0.60
N LEU A 295 -4.53 -13.52 -0.94
CA LEU A 295 -4.08 -13.63 -2.32
C LEU A 295 -4.02 -15.09 -2.70
N LEU A 296 -4.55 -15.43 -3.85
CA LEU A 296 -4.40 -16.76 -4.45
C LEU A 296 -3.17 -16.71 -5.36
N ILE A 297 -2.17 -17.46 -5.01
CA ILE A 297 -0.88 -17.51 -5.72
C ILE A 297 -0.53 -18.93 -6.14
N ARG A 298 0.35 -19.05 -7.12
CA ARG A 298 1.01 -20.30 -7.49
C ARG A 298 2.51 -20.05 -7.65
N LYS A 299 3.34 -21.02 -7.30
CA LYS A 299 4.77 -21.00 -7.56
C LYS A 299 5.02 -21.24 -9.07
N LEU A 300 5.98 -20.52 -9.64
CA LEU A 300 6.44 -20.67 -11.01
C LEU A 300 7.55 -21.72 -11.13
#